data_a0cbdbb4b9eb7d94f671609328a5d2f7
#
_entry.id   a0cbdbb4b9eb7d94f671609328a5d2f7
#
_cell.length_a   1.000
_cell.length_b   1.000
_cell.length_c   1.000
_cell.angle_alpha   90.00
_cell.angle_beta   90.00
_cell.angle_gamma   90.00
#
_symmetry.space_group_name_H-M   'P 1'
#
loop_
_entity.id
_entity.type
_entity.pdbx_description
1 polymer ?
#
loop_
_entity_poly.entity_id
_entity_poly.type
_entity_poly.pdbx_seq_one_letter_code
_entity_poly.pdbx_strand_id
1 'polypeptide(L)'
;MATRNYRGAKFLIEEDLSVYFRRITSYPILKADEEFSLAKKWRDFGDEGAMEKLVTSHLRMVTKIAMGYRGYGLMLSDLIAEGNIGMMQAVNKFDPDRGFRLSTYAMWWIRASIQEYVLHSWSLVKMGTTASQKKLFFNLRKLKAHIGALDDGGLSP
;
A
#
# COMPACT_ATOMS: atom_id res chain seq x y z
N MET A 1 -12.29 22.95 0.53
CA MET A 1 -11.39 21.77 0.44
C MET A 1 -12.15 20.65 -0.26
N ALA A 2 -11.83 20.40 -1.51
CA ALA A 2 -12.50 19.36 -2.26
C ALA A 2 -12.02 17.99 -1.75
N THR A 3 -12.92 17.24 -1.12
CA THR A 3 -12.77 15.80 -0.92
C THR A 3 -12.71 15.15 -2.30
N ARG A 4 -11.51 15.04 -2.85
CA ARG A 4 -11.29 14.29 -4.09
C ARG A 4 -11.76 12.86 -3.88
N ASN A 5 -12.80 12.52 -4.61
CA ASN A 5 -13.51 11.25 -4.59
C ASN A 5 -12.56 10.09 -4.96
N TYR A 6 -12.13 9.32 -3.98
CA TYR A 6 -11.33 8.09 -4.16
C TYR A 6 -12.17 6.90 -4.69
N ARG A 7 -13.26 7.16 -5.39
CA ARG A 7 -14.15 6.12 -5.94
C ARG A 7 -13.44 5.15 -6.89
N GLY A 8 -12.37 5.60 -7.57
CA GLY A 8 -11.65 4.75 -8.51
C GLY A 8 -10.88 3.58 -7.88
N ALA A 9 -10.40 3.73 -6.64
CA ALA A 9 -9.66 2.66 -5.97
C ALA A 9 -10.55 1.48 -5.53
N LYS A 10 -11.80 1.76 -5.20
CA LYS A 10 -12.77 0.74 -4.78
C LYS A 10 -13.27 -0.11 -5.97
N PHE A 11 -13.34 0.49 -7.15
CA PHE A 11 -13.85 -0.17 -8.36
C PHE A 11 -12.94 -1.29 -8.87
N LEU A 12 -11.65 -1.22 -8.58
CA LEU A 12 -10.66 -2.20 -9.05
C LEU A 12 -10.63 -3.51 -8.23
N ILE A 13 -11.35 -3.58 -7.13
CA ILE A 13 -11.24 -4.67 -6.15
C ILE A 13 -12.48 -5.55 -6.08
N GLU A 14 -13.58 -5.15 -6.69
CA GLU A 14 -14.77 -5.98 -6.83
C GLU A 14 -14.59 -7.10 -7.87
N GLU A 15 -13.51 -7.05 -8.66
CA GLU A 15 -13.13 -8.12 -9.56
C GLU A 15 -12.43 -9.26 -8.82
N ASP A 16 -12.55 -10.48 -9.36
CA ASP A 16 -11.74 -11.61 -8.91
C ASP A 16 -10.26 -11.21 -8.84
N LEU A 17 -9.61 -11.49 -7.73
CA LEU A 17 -8.21 -11.14 -7.48
C LEU A 17 -7.25 -11.64 -8.58
N SER A 18 -7.57 -12.76 -9.21
CA SER A 18 -6.77 -13.29 -10.32
C SER A 18 -6.80 -12.36 -11.53
N VAL A 19 -7.96 -11.80 -11.84
CA VAL A 19 -8.15 -10.81 -12.92
C VAL A 19 -7.42 -9.51 -12.55
N TYR A 20 -7.56 -9.08 -11.32
CA TYR A 20 -6.85 -7.90 -10.81
C TYR A 20 -5.33 -8.04 -10.94
N PHE A 21 -4.75 -9.16 -10.50
CA PHE A 21 -3.32 -9.40 -10.61
C PHE A 21 -2.83 -9.42 -12.05
N ARG A 22 -3.61 -10.00 -12.94
CA ARG A 22 -3.29 -9.98 -14.38
C ARG A 22 -3.31 -8.55 -14.94
N ARG A 23 -4.28 -7.74 -14.54
CA ARG A 23 -4.40 -6.35 -14.97
C ARG A 23 -3.24 -5.49 -14.49
N ILE A 24 -2.87 -5.57 -13.21
CA ILE A 24 -1.78 -4.75 -12.67
C ILE A 24 -0.42 -5.08 -13.28
N THR A 25 -0.21 -6.31 -13.74
CA THR A 25 1.04 -6.69 -14.42
C THR A 25 1.12 -6.15 -15.84
N SER A 26 0.02 -5.75 -16.44
CA SER A 26 0.01 -5.16 -17.79
C SER A 26 0.46 -3.70 -17.82
N TYR A 27 0.41 -3.01 -16.71
CA TYR A 27 0.85 -1.61 -16.65
C TYR A 27 2.37 -1.49 -16.73
N PRO A 28 2.91 -0.58 -17.56
CA PRO A 28 4.35 -0.41 -17.71
C PRO A 28 4.97 0.19 -16.44
N ILE A 29 6.22 -0.19 -16.19
CA ILE A 29 7.03 0.46 -15.15
C ILE A 29 7.59 1.75 -15.74
N LEU A 30 7.43 2.84 -15.01
CA LEU A 30 7.91 4.15 -15.42
C LEU A 30 9.42 4.29 -15.18
N LYS A 31 10.10 4.91 -16.15
CA LYS A 31 11.47 5.38 -15.97
C LYS A 31 11.49 6.64 -15.10
N ALA A 32 12.66 6.96 -14.56
CA ALA A 32 12.81 8.10 -13.63
C ALA A 32 12.41 9.45 -14.26
N ASP A 33 12.76 9.67 -15.53
CA ASP A 33 12.41 10.88 -16.28
C ASP A 33 10.92 10.97 -16.61
N GLU A 34 10.30 9.85 -16.98
CA GLU A 34 8.85 9.77 -17.21
C GLU A 34 8.08 10.04 -15.92
N GLU A 35 8.47 9.41 -14.81
CA GLU A 35 7.89 9.61 -13.49
C GLU A 35 7.98 11.06 -13.05
N PHE A 36 9.14 11.67 -13.22
CA PHE A 36 9.36 13.08 -12.90
C PHE A 36 8.45 14.00 -13.72
N SER A 37 8.35 13.78 -15.03
CA SER A 37 7.48 14.55 -15.91
C SER A 37 6.00 14.42 -15.53
N LEU A 38 5.54 13.21 -15.24
CA LEU A 38 4.16 12.95 -14.83
C LEU A 38 3.85 13.55 -13.45
N ALA A 39 4.78 13.44 -12.51
CA ALA A 39 4.64 14.03 -11.19
C ALA A 39 4.53 15.56 -11.25
N LYS A 40 5.32 16.20 -12.11
CA LYS A 40 5.20 17.63 -12.35
C LYS A 40 3.87 18.02 -12.98
N LYS A 41 3.40 17.30 -13.99
CA LYS A 41 2.10 17.55 -14.62
C LYS A 41 0.96 17.47 -13.62
N TRP A 42 1.00 16.46 -12.75
CA TRP A 42 0.00 16.32 -11.70
C TRP A 42 0.05 17.47 -10.69
N ARG A 43 1.25 17.78 -10.18
CA ARG A 43 1.43 18.81 -9.16
C ARG A 43 1.05 20.21 -9.66
N ASP A 44 1.53 20.57 -10.85
CA ASP A 44 1.43 21.94 -11.35
C ASP A 44 0.12 22.19 -12.09
N PHE A 45 -0.45 21.20 -12.76
CA PHE A 45 -1.64 21.35 -13.61
C PHE A 45 -2.84 20.50 -13.16
N GLY A 46 -2.67 19.61 -12.20
CA GLY A 46 -3.74 18.71 -11.77
C GLY A 46 -4.16 17.72 -12.87
N ASP A 47 -3.24 17.31 -13.72
CA ASP A 47 -3.48 16.36 -14.81
C ASP A 47 -3.84 14.98 -14.27
N GLU A 48 -5.12 14.63 -14.32
CA GLU A 48 -5.64 13.37 -13.81
C GLU A 48 -5.08 12.15 -14.57
N GLY A 49 -4.80 12.29 -15.87
CA GLY A 49 -4.15 11.24 -16.65
C GLY A 49 -2.72 10.96 -16.18
N ALA A 50 -1.99 11.99 -15.77
CA ALA A 50 -0.67 11.83 -15.18
C ALA A 50 -0.75 11.14 -13.81
N MET A 51 -1.69 11.52 -12.96
CA MET A 51 -1.95 10.88 -11.68
C MET A 51 -2.29 9.40 -11.85
N GLU A 52 -3.19 9.08 -12.77
CA GLU A 52 -3.59 7.70 -13.07
C GLU A 52 -2.39 6.83 -13.47
N LYS A 53 -1.53 7.32 -14.35
CA LYS A 53 -0.30 6.62 -14.76
C LYS A 53 0.67 6.41 -13.61
N LEU A 54 0.83 7.40 -12.74
CA LEU A 54 1.68 7.27 -11.56
C LEU A 54 1.15 6.20 -10.59
N VAL A 55 -0.15 6.17 -10.34
CA VAL A 55 -0.77 5.17 -9.46
C VAL A 55 -0.71 3.77 -10.08
N THR A 56 -1.14 3.62 -11.32
CA THR A 56 -1.24 2.31 -11.98
C THR A 56 0.11 1.63 -12.15
N SER A 57 1.16 2.40 -12.42
CA SER A 57 2.52 1.87 -12.53
C SER A 57 3.09 1.31 -11.21
N HIS A 58 2.48 1.66 -10.07
CA HIS A 58 2.92 1.23 -8.73
C HIS A 58 1.97 0.22 -8.06
N LEU A 59 0.90 -0.21 -8.72
CA LEU A 59 -0.08 -1.15 -8.13
C LEU A 59 0.53 -2.51 -7.78
N ARG A 60 1.54 -2.97 -8.52
CA ARG A 60 2.28 -4.20 -8.19
C ARG A 60 3.02 -4.07 -6.86
N MET A 61 3.63 -2.94 -6.61
CA MET A 61 4.31 -2.65 -5.35
C MET A 61 3.31 -2.63 -4.19
N VAL A 62 2.16 -1.97 -4.36
CA VAL A 62 1.08 -1.94 -3.36
C VAL A 62 0.63 -3.36 -3.01
N THR A 63 0.36 -4.19 -4.00
CA THR A 63 -0.04 -5.58 -3.81
C THR A 63 1.00 -6.38 -3.06
N LYS A 64 2.27 -6.23 -3.42
CA LYS A 64 3.38 -6.91 -2.74
C LYS A 64 3.48 -6.52 -1.26
N ILE A 65 3.33 -5.24 -0.95
CA ILE A 65 3.32 -4.77 0.44
C ILE A 65 2.10 -5.31 1.19
N ALA A 66 0.91 -5.26 0.60
CA ALA A 66 -0.32 -5.77 1.19
C ALA A 66 -0.23 -7.27 1.51
N MET A 67 0.39 -8.05 0.64
CA MET A 67 0.61 -9.49 0.87
C MET A 67 1.45 -9.77 2.13
N GLY A 68 2.32 -8.86 2.52
CA GLY A 68 3.08 -8.95 3.77
C GLY A 68 2.23 -8.85 5.04
N TYR A 69 1.00 -8.38 4.92
CA TYR A 69 0.07 -8.22 6.05
C TYR A 69 -1.05 -9.29 6.10
N ARG A 70 -0.95 -10.36 5.33
CA ARG A 70 -1.97 -11.43 5.29
C ARG A 70 -2.18 -12.15 6.62
N GLY A 71 -1.16 -12.18 7.48
CA GLY A 71 -1.21 -12.91 8.76
C GLY A 71 -2.12 -12.31 9.84
N TYR A 72 -2.82 -11.22 9.56
CA TYR A 72 -3.65 -10.51 10.53
C TYR A 72 -5.16 -10.85 10.45
N GLY A 73 -5.52 -11.85 9.65
CA GLY A 73 -6.91 -12.31 9.54
C GLY A 73 -7.83 -11.40 8.73
N LEU A 74 -7.28 -10.48 7.95
CA LEU A 74 -8.03 -9.58 7.09
C LEU A 74 -7.99 -10.04 5.62
N MET A 75 -9.01 -9.69 4.86
CA MET A 75 -9.09 -10.03 3.44
C MET A 75 -8.00 -9.29 2.66
N LEU A 76 -7.32 -10.01 1.76
CA LEU A 76 -6.27 -9.42 0.94
C LEU A 76 -6.79 -8.28 0.06
N SER A 77 -8.01 -8.40 -0.47
CA SER A 77 -8.67 -7.34 -1.24
C SER A 77 -8.80 -6.04 -0.45
N ASP A 78 -9.15 -6.11 0.83
CA ASP A 78 -9.26 -4.95 1.69
C ASP A 78 -7.90 -4.34 2.00
N LEU A 79 -6.88 -5.16 2.23
CA LEU A 79 -5.50 -4.70 2.44
C LEU A 79 -4.96 -3.99 1.19
N ILE A 80 -5.22 -4.51 0.01
CA ILE A 80 -4.85 -3.88 -1.27
C ILE A 80 -5.59 -2.55 -1.44
N ALA A 81 -6.89 -2.50 -1.13
CA ALA A 81 -7.67 -1.26 -1.20
C ALA A 81 -7.10 -0.16 -0.31
N GLU A 82 -6.76 -0.49 0.91
CA GLU A 82 -6.14 0.45 1.85
C GLU A 82 -4.74 0.88 1.39
N GLY A 83 -3.96 -0.06 0.86
CA GLY A 83 -2.67 0.24 0.25
C GLY A 83 -2.79 1.19 -0.95
N ASN A 84 -3.80 1.00 -1.79
CA ASN A 84 -4.06 1.89 -2.93
C ASN A 84 -4.45 3.31 -2.47
N ILE A 85 -5.20 3.44 -1.38
CA ILE A 85 -5.49 4.75 -0.77
C ILE A 85 -4.17 5.42 -0.33
N GLY A 86 -3.29 4.68 0.33
CA GLY A 86 -1.97 5.17 0.72
C GLY A 86 -1.12 5.60 -0.49
N MET A 87 -1.16 4.84 -1.59
CA MET A 87 -0.48 5.21 -2.83
C MET A 87 -1.00 6.52 -3.42
N MET A 88 -2.31 6.72 -3.43
CA MET A 88 -2.93 7.95 -3.92
C MET A 88 -2.56 9.15 -3.05
N GLN A 89 -2.52 8.97 -1.74
CA GLN A 89 -2.05 10.02 -0.80
C GLN A 89 -0.59 10.39 -1.07
N ALA A 90 0.26 9.40 -1.32
CA ALA A 90 1.66 9.62 -1.66
C ALA A 90 1.80 10.44 -2.95
N VAL A 91 1.07 10.11 -4.01
CA VAL A 91 1.08 10.85 -5.28
C VAL A 91 0.65 12.30 -5.06
N ASN A 92 -0.38 12.54 -4.24
CA ASN A 92 -0.87 13.88 -3.95
C ASN A 92 0.14 14.74 -3.19
N LYS A 93 0.99 14.14 -2.37
CA LYS A 93 1.95 14.85 -1.52
C LYS A 93 3.40 14.78 -2.03
N PHE A 94 3.64 14.03 -3.09
CA PHE A 94 4.97 13.85 -3.64
C PHE A 94 5.50 15.14 -4.27
N ASP A 95 6.72 15.49 -3.90
CA ASP A 95 7.48 16.58 -4.50
C ASP A 95 8.62 16.00 -5.37
N PRO A 96 8.47 16.02 -6.71
CA PRO A 96 9.47 15.47 -7.61
C PRO A 96 10.80 16.22 -7.58
N ASP A 97 10.81 17.47 -7.16
CA ASP A 97 12.02 18.30 -7.12
C ASP A 97 12.98 17.92 -5.99
N ARG A 98 12.56 17.08 -5.05
CA ARG A 98 13.42 16.58 -3.97
C ARG A 98 14.42 15.48 -4.38
N GLY A 99 14.34 14.98 -5.60
CA GLY A 99 15.27 14.00 -6.16
C GLY A 99 15.05 12.55 -5.74
N PHE A 100 13.99 12.23 -4.98
CA PHE A 100 13.62 10.87 -4.61
C PHE A 100 12.68 10.24 -5.64
N ARG A 101 12.75 8.92 -5.76
CA ARG A 101 11.77 8.17 -6.55
C ARG A 101 10.44 8.10 -5.80
N LEU A 102 9.35 8.15 -6.56
CA LEU A 102 8.00 8.04 -5.99
C LEU A 102 7.81 6.72 -5.21
N SER A 103 8.36 5.61 -5.70
CA SER A 103 8.29 4.32 -5.01
C SER A 103 8.83 4.34 -3.59
N THR A 104 9.95 5.00 -3.37
CA THR A 104 10.57 5.13 -2.05
C THR A 104 9.69 5.92 -1.09
N TYR A 105 9.15 7.03 -1.55
CA TYR A 105 8.25 7.87 -0.77
C TYR A 105 6.89 7.19 -0.51
N ALA A 106 6.30 6.59 -1.55
CA ALA A 106 5.01 5.93 -1.47
C ALA A 106 5.01 4.72 -0.53
N MET A 107 6.11 4.01 -0.42
CA MET A 107 6.23 2.84 0.45
C MET A 107 5.83 3.15 1.90
N TRP A 108 6.20 4.33 2.43
CA TRP A 108 5.81 4.79 3.76
C TRP A 108 4.31 5.03 3.89
N TRP A 109 3.72 5.67 2.89
CA TRP A 109 2.28 5.94 2.86
C TRP A 109 1.44 4.67 2.74
N ILE A 110 1.87 3.75 1.90
CA ILE A 110 1.19 2.46 1.70
C ILE A 110 1.21 1.65 3.00
N ARG A 111 2.36 1.51 3.62
CA ARG A 111 2.50 0.80 4.89
C ARG A 111 1.70 1.45 6.01
N ALA A 112 1.77 2.77 6.14
CA ALA A 112 1.02 3.49 7.15
C ALA A 112 -0.49 3.30 6.99
N SER A 113 -1.01 3.36 5.77
CA SER A 113 -2.42 3.17 5.46
C SER A 113 -2.90 1.75 5.79
N ILE A 114 -2.13 0.73 5.40
CA ILE A 114 -2.44 -0.67 5.70
C ILE A 114 -2.37 -0.93 7.20
N GLN A 115 -1.33 -0.47 7.87
CA GLN A 115 -1.16 -0.64 9.31
C GLN A 115 -2.29 0.02 10.11
N GLU A 116 -2.70 1.20 9.71
CA GLU A 116 -3.84 1.88 10.34
C GLU A 116 -5.14 1.09 10.18
N TYR A 117 -5.39 0.56 8.98
CA TYR A 117 -6.53 -0.31 8.73
C TYR A 117 -6.49 -1.59 9.60
N VAL A 118 -5.33 -2.26 9.68
CA VAL A 118 -5.15 -3.45 10.53
C VAL A 118 -5.45 -3.13 11.98
N LEU A 119 -4.93 -2.02 12.49
CA LEU A 119 -5.15 -1.60 13.88
C LEU A 119 -6.62 -1.28 14.18
N HIS A 120 -7.31 -0.62 13.26
CA HIS A 120 -8.74 -0.33 13.40
C HIS A 120 -9.61 -1.58 13.39
N SER A 121 -9.22 -2.61 12.64
CA SER A 121 -9.94 -3.87 12.54
C SER A 121 -9.77 -4.74 13.78
N TRP A 122 -8.76 -4.49 14.59
CA TRP A 122 -8.49 -5.19 15.84
C TRP A 122 -9.05 -4.38 17.02
N SER A 123 -10.23 -4.76 17.52
CA SER A 123 -10.96 -4.06 18.59
C SER A 123 -10.20 -3.93 19.91
N LEU A 124 -9.14 -4.71 20.14
CA LEU A 124 -8.27 -4.64 21.32
C LEU A 124 -7.22 -3.53 21.25
N VAL A 125 -7.06 -2.83 20.14
CA VAL A 125 -5.95 -1.90 19.89
C VAL A 125 -6.39 -0.42 19.94
N LYS A 126 -7.57 -0.12 20.48
CA LYS A 126 -7.98 1.27 20.77
C LYS A 126 -7.04 2.01 21.74
N MET A 127 -6.06 1.32 22.32
CA MET A 127 -5.12 1.86 23.31
C MET A 127 -3.72 2.18 22.77
N GLY A 128 -3.40 1.86 21.51
CA GLY A 128 -2.06 2.02 20.96
C GLY A 128 -1.97 3.10 19.90
N THR A 129 -1.98 4.37 20.28
CA THR A 129 -1.90 5.50 19.35
C THR A 129 -0.48 6.01 19.09
N THR A 130 0.51 5.60 19.87
CA THR A 130 1.90 6.03 19.70
C THR A 130 2.64 5.19 18.65
N ALA A 131 3.58 5.82 17.93
CA ALA A 131 4.38 5.14 16.90
C ALA A 131 5.18 3.94 17.47
N SER A 132 5.68 4.05 18.71
CA SER A 132 6.39 2.97 19.39
C SER A 132 5.49 1.78 19.72
N GLN A 133 4.24 2.01 20.13
CA GLN A 133 3.26 0.95 20.40
C GLN A 133 2.82 0.24 19.13
N LYS A 134 2.60 0.98 18.03
CA LYS A 134 2.33 0.40 16.70
C LYS A 134 3.48 -0.49 16.24
N LYS A 135 4.72 -0.02 16.36
CA LYS A 135 5.91 -0.78 16.03
C LYS A 135 6.05 -2.06 16.86
N LEU A 136 5.79 -1.98 18.16
CA LEU A 136 5.81 -3.13 19.06
C LEU A 136 4.76 -4.17 18.66
N PHE A 137 3.53 -3.75 18.38
CA PHE A 137 2.46 -4.65 17.94
C PHE A 137 2.82 -5.44 16.70
N PHE A 138 3.33 -4.77 15.66
CA PHE A 138 3.71 -5.42 14.41
C PHE A 138 4.94 -6.31 14.57
N ASN A 139 5.89 -5.93 15.40
CA ASN A 139 7.09 -6.75 15.68
C ASN A 139 6.74 -8.02 16.47
N LEU A 140 5.86 -7.93 17.48
CA LEU A 140 5.39 -9.10 18.24
C LEU A 140 4.66 -10.09 17.33
N ARG A 141 3.85 -9.60 16.42
CA ARG A 141 3.13 -10.45 15.47
C ARG A 141 4.08 -11.18 14.52
N LYS A 142 5.08 -10.47 13.99
CA LYS A 142 6.16 -11.07 13.19
C LYS A 142 6.91 -12.15 13.94
N LEU A 143 7.26 -11.86 15.19
CA LEU A 143 8.00 -12.80 16.03
C LEU A 143 7.17 -14.05 16.32
N LYS A 144 5.88 -13.88 16.65
CA LYS A 144 4.95 -15.00 16.86
C LYS A 144 4.82 -15.88 15.62
N ALA A 145 4.70 -15.29 14.45
CA ALA A 145 4.63 -16.03 13.19
C ALA A 145 5.93 -16.80 12.91
N HIS A 146 7.08 -16.21 13.23
CA HIS A 146 8.38 -16.85 13.07
C HIS A 146 8.58 -18.03 14.04
N ILE A 147 8.16 -17.89 15.29
CA ILE A 147 8.22 -18.97 16.29
C ILE A 147 7.28 -20.10 15.91
N GLY A 148 6.05 -19.80 15.47
CA GLY A 148 5.11 -20.83 15.00
C GLY A 148 5.63 -21.63 13.81
N ALA A 149 6.32 -20.99 12.87
CA ALA A 149 6.94 -21.67 11.74
C ALA A 149 8.13 -22.57 12.13
N LEU A 150 8.79 -22.28 13.25
CA LEU A 150 9.87 -23.12 13.79
C LEU A 150 9.32 -24.34 14.55
N ASP A 151 8.18 -24.20 15.23
CA ASP A 151 7.52 -25.31 15.94
C ASP A 151 6.93 -26.34 14.96
N ASP A 152 6.34 -25.89 13.86
CA ASP A 152 5.80 -26.77 12.81
C ASP A 152 6.89 -27.51 12.02
N GLY A 153 8.12 -27.01 12.03
CA GLY A 153 9.28 -27.63 11.37
C GLY A 153 10.06 -28.64 12.25
N GLY A 154 9.69 -28.81 13.50
CA GLY A 154 10.48 -29.51 14.51
C GLY A 154 10.03 -30.94 14.90
N LEU A 155 8.96 -31.46 14.32
CA LEU A 155 8.46 -32.80 14.63
C LEU A 155 8.26 -33.62 13.36
N SER A 156 9.36 -34.10 12.81
CA SER A 156 9.34 -35.32 11.99
C SER A 156 10.11 -36.39 12.73
N PRO A 157 9.50 -37.59 13.01
CA PRO A 157 10.19 -38.69 13.63
C PRO A 157 11.25 -39.29 12.70
#